data_b49ced8ffaac5591cad04a25ca5e2caa
#
_entry.id   b49ced8ffaac5591cad04a25ca5e2caa
#
_cell.length_a   1.000
_cell.length_b   1.000
_cell.length_c   1.000
_cell.angle_alpha   90.00
_cell.angle_beta   90.00
_cell.angle_gamma   90.00
#
_symmetry.space_group_name_H-M   'P 1'
#
loop_
_entity.id
_entity.type
_entity.pdbx_description
1 polymer ?
#
loop_
_entity_poly.entity_id
_entity_poly.type
_entity_poly.pdbx_seq_one_letter_code
_entity_poly.pdbx_strand_id
1 'polypeptide(L)'
;MKNSRLAFSYEANSKLNIAGIGVGGQGRGNLDAFHALGNNLVALCDVDSKRAGDIYQKHPGAKRYEDFRKMFDEMHKGIDAVLVATPDHTHAVAAVAAMKLGKHVYCEKPLTRTVHEARVMRETASRSKVVTQMGNQGSAENRLRRAVELVWGGVIGEVREAHVWFDGGNGPMKRPTETPAVPEGLNWDLWLGPAESRPYSPVYAPASWRAWRAFGSGIVGDFACHTANIMFRGLRLEQLWQKENNPGAERVVIRIQAWPSEQDVEGYPSSVKVTMDLPARSDLPAVKATWYAKEKPPEDLLLGFPRAGWGDLLVGSKGSLYSENPWNMGYVLLPESRFDGTKPNVTESLPRVKSHQAEWIDACRGNGKTFSGFEIGGPLTELAQLANLATLVEGPIEYDTLSGEILNSNAASALLHREYRAGWTL
;
A
#
# COMPACT_ATOMS: atom_id res chain seq x y z
N MET A 1 -29.70 16.69 37.32
CA MET A 1 -30.12 17.17 35.99
C MET A 1 -28.95 16.95 35.05
N LYS A 2 -28.91 15.82 34.28
CA LYS A 2 -27.88 15.53 33.31
C LYS A 2 -28.14 16.37 32.05
N ASN A 3 -27.12 17.09 31.61
CA ASN A 3 -27.14 18.05 30.53
C ASN A 3 -27.66 17.42 29.19
N SER A 4 -28.88 17.75 28.84
CA SER A 4 -29.49 17.41 27.53
C SER A 4 -28.82 18.09 26.32
N ARG A 5 -27.85 18.99 26.55
CA ARG A 5 -27.10 19.67 25.48
C ARG A 5 -26.04 18.79 24.80
N LEU A 6 -25.61 17.67 25.39
CA LEU A 6 -24.65 16.73 24.81
C LEU A 6 -25.29 15.76 23.81
N ALA A 7 -26.59 15.47 23.91
CA ALA A 7 -27.26 14.52 23.03
C ALA A 7 -27.52 15.07 21.60
N PHE A 8 -27.75 16.38 21.46
CA PHE A 8 -27.97 17.01 20.15
C PHE A 8 -26.69 17.30 19.34
N SER A 9 -25.53 17.30 19.99
CA SER A 9 -24.26 17.46 19.28
C SER A 9 -23.75 16.17 18.63
N TYR A 10 -24.27 15.00 19.03
CA TYR A 10 -23.80 13.69 18.53
C TYR A 10 -24.27 13.38 17.11
N GLU A 11 -25.46 13.73 16.70
CA GLU A 11 -25.95 13.44 15.34
C GLU A 11 -25.35 14.40 14.30
N ALA A 12 -25.14 15.65 14.61
CA ALA A 12 -24.50 16.61 13.70
C ALA A 12 -22.98 16.33 13.54
N ASN A 13 -22.31 15.79 14.56
CA ASN A 13 -20.89 15.40 14.55
C ASN A 13 -20.63 13.99 14.01
N SER A 14 -21.66 13.23 13.60
CA SER A 14 -21.47 11.89 13.08
C SER A 14 -20.94 11.85 11.64
N LYS A 15 -21.03 12.96 10.90
CA LYS A 15 -20.59 13.07 9.51
C LYS A 15 -19.20 13.65 9.44
N LEU A 16 -18.27 12.94 8.81
CA LEU A 16 -16.95 13.47 8.54
C LEU A 16 -16.99 14.41 7.34
N ASN A 17 -16.25 15.51 7.42
CA ASN A 17 -15.95 16.40 6.32
C ASN A 17 -14.70 15.91 5.61
N ILE A 18 -14.86 15.32 4.43
CA ILE A 18 -13.79 14.65 3.70
C ILE A 18 -13.31 15.53 2.55
N ALA A 19 -12.00 15.67 2.43
CA ALA A 19 -11.34 16.23 1.25
C ALA A 19 -10.72 15.11 0.42
N GLY A 20 -10.77 15.24 -0.92
CA GLY A 20 -10.12 14.32 -1.85
C GLY A 20 -8.96 14.98 -2.58
N ILE A 21 -7.83 14.28 -2.71
CA ILE A 21 -6.67 14.67 -3.49
C ILE A 21 -6.41 13.57 -4.53
N GLY A 22 -6.48 13.90 -5.84
CA GLY A 22 -6.48 12.95 -6.93
C GLY A 22 -7.87 12.33 -7.13
N VAL A 23 -8.83 13.14 -7.57
CA VAL A 23 -10.25 12.76 -7.56
C VAL A 23 -10.77 12.26 -8.92
N GLY A 24 -9.96 12.35 -9.98
CA GLY A 24 -10.36 12.00 -11.34
C GLY A 24 -10.22 10.53 -11.74
N GLY A 25 -9.72 9.66 -10.86
CA GLY A 25 -9.49 8.23 -11.13
C GLY A 25 -10.08 7.32 -10.06
N GLN A 26 -9.24 6.48 -9.46
CA GLN A 26 -9.61 5.62 -8.32
C GLN A 26 -10.22 6.43 -7.18
N GLY A 27 -9.72 7.65 -6.96
CA GLY A 27 -10.24 8.56 -5.94
C GLY A 27 -11.72 8.85 -6.07
N ARG A 28 -12.27 8.92 -7.31
CA ARG A 28 -13.71 9.12 -7.54
C ARG A 28 -14.54 8.00 -6.91
N GLY A 29 -14.15 6.73 -7.16
CA GLY A 29 -14.88 5.58 -6.59
C GLY A 29 -14.86 5.55 -5.06
N ASN A 30 -13.73 5.91 -4.45
CA ASN A 30 -13.63 6.01 -3.00
C ASN A 30 -14.47 7.15 -2.43
N LEU A 31 -14.45 8.33 -3.05
CA LEU A 31 -15.26 9.47 -2.62
C LEU A 31 -16.75 9.20 -2.75
N ASP A 32 -17.17 8.54 -3.83
CA ASP A 32 -18.55 8.11 -4.00
C ASP A 32 -18.99 7.15 -2.88
N ALA A 33 -18.13 6.21 -2.51
CA ALA A 33 -18.39 5.28 -1.41
C ALA A 33 -18.45 6.02 -0.04
N PHE A 34 -17.53 6.96 0.22
CA PHE A 34 -17.58 7.76 1.44
C PHE A 34 -18.82 8.61 1.54
N HIS A 35 -19.26 9.22 0.42
CA HIS A 35 -20.50 9.98 0.36
C HIS A 35 -21.72 9.09 0.59
N ALA A 36 -21.77 7.90 -0.02
CA ALA A 36 -22.84 6.93 0.17
C ALA A 36 -22.93 6.43 1.64
N LEU A 37 -21.82 6.45 2.39
CA LEU A 37 -21.76 6.18 3.83
C LEU A 37 -22.20 7.39 4.68
N GLY A 38 -22.75 8.44 4.07
CA GLY A 38 -23.36 9.58 4.74
C GLY A 38 -22.39 10.70 5.14
N ASN A 39 -21.16 10.74 4.60
CA ASN A 39 -20.19 11.80 4.89
C ASN A 39 -20.28 12.96 3.91
N ASN A 40 -19.75 14.11 4.30
CA ASN A 40 -19.69 15.30 3.47
C ASN A 40 -18.41 15.31 2.64
N LEU A 41 -18.51 15.62 1.34
CA LEU A 41 -17.36 15.97 0.51
C LEU A 41 -17.25 17.50 0.48
N VAL A 42 -16.23 18.06 1.13
CA VAL A 42 -16.10 19.51 1.33
C VAL A 42 -15.07 20.16 0.42
N ALA A 43 -14.07 19.39 -0.06
CA ALA A 43 -13.05 19.86 -0.98
C ALA A 43 -12.59 18.75 -1.93
N LEU A 44 -12.36 19.11 -3.20
CA LEU A 44 -11.91 18.22 -4.25
C LEU A 44 -10.70 18.85 -4.94
N CYS A 45 -9.56 18.15 -4.91
CA CYS A 45 -8.30 18.61 -5.47
C CYS A 45 -7.82 17.65 -6.55
N ASP A 46 -7.63 18.16 -7.76
CA ASP A 46 -7.03 17.42 -8.87
C ASP A 46 -6.29 18.38 -9.80
N VAL A 47 -5.14 17.95 -10.29
CA VAL A 47 -4.31 18.71 -11.24
C VAL A 47 -4.79 18.61 -12.68
N ASP A 48 -5.78 17.72 -12.95
CA ASP A 48 -6.42 17.52 -14.24
C ASP A 48 -7.93 17.80 -14.12
N SER A 49 -8.33 19.02 -14.45
CA SER A 49 -9.71 19.46 -14.32
C SER A 49 -10.68 18.73 -15.26
N LYS A 50 -10.21 18.24 -16.41
CA LYS A 50 -11.02 17.44 -17.33
C LYS A 50 -11.28 16.05 -16.78
N ARG A 51 -10.25 15.41 -16.24
CA ARG A 51 -10.36 14.09 -15.63
C ARG A 51 -11.23 14.10 -14.36
N ALA A 52 -11.21 15.19 -13.61
CA ALA A 52 -12.03 15.39 -12.42
C ALA A 52 -13.44 15.94 -12.73
N GLY A 53 -13.76 16.20 -14.00
CA GLY A 53 -15.02 16.86 -14.39
C GLY A 53 -16.27 16.21 -13.82
N ASP A 54 -16.39 14.89 -13.91
CA ASP A 54 -17.58 14.15 -13.44
C ASP A 54 -17.81 14.31 -11.93
N ILE A 55 -16.75 14.17 -11.11
CA ILE A 55 -16.89 14.29 -9.64
C ILE A 55 -17.18 15.73 -9.23
N TYR A 56 -16.66 16.71 -9.98
CA TYR A 56 -16.95 18.13 -9.77
C TYR A 56 -18.41 18.47 -10.06
N GLN A 57 -19.01 17.86 -11.10
CA GLN A 57 -20.42 18.03 -11.42
C GLN A 57 -21.32 17.35 -10.38
N LYS A 58 -20.92 16.17 -9.91
CA LYS A 58 -21.69 15.40 -8.94
C LYS A 58 -21.73 16.06 -7.56
N HIS A 59 -20.67 16.77 -7.16
CA HIS A 59 -20.55 17.45 -5.87
C HIS A 59 -20.28 18.96 -6.04
N PRO A 60 -21.24 19.71 -6.56
CA PRO A 60 -21.05 21.14 -6.87
C PRO A 60 -20.82 22.03 -5.65
N GLY A 61 -21.21 21.56 -4.45
CA GLY A 61 -20.98 22.25 -3.17
C GLY A 61 -19.58 22.10 -2.61
N ALA A 62 -18.77 21.16 -3.11
CA ALA A 62 -17.39 21.00 -2.70
C ALA A 62 -16.49 22.04 -3.36
N LYS A 63 -15.59 22.66 -2.59
CA LYS A 63 -14.60 23.59 -3.15
C LYS A 63 -13.60 22.86 -4.02
N ARG A 64 -13.17 23.47 -5.13
CA ARG A 64 -12.25 22.88 -6.10
C ARG A 64 -10.88 23.49 -6.00
N TYR A 65 -9.85 22.64 -6.06
CA TYR A 65 -8.45 23.02 -5.99
C TYR A 65 -7.62 22.24 -7.02
N GLU A 66 -6.55 22.84 -7.50
CA GLU A 66 -5.49 22.13 -8.26
C GLU A 66 -4.31 21.76 -7.34
N ASP A 67 -4.03 22.57 -6.32
CA ASP A 67 -2.94 22.41 -5.38
C ASP A 67 -3.48 22.10 -3.98
N PHE A 68 -3.17 20.93 -3.45
CA PHE A 68 -3.60 20.51 -2.12
C PHE A 68 -3.03 21.37 -0.99
N ARG A 69 -1.88 22.02 -1.21
CA ARG A 69 -1.29 22.93 -0.22
C ARG A 69 -2.19 24.14 -0.01
N LYS A 70 -2.68 24.75 -1.11
CA LYS A 70 -3.67 25.83 -1.06
C LYS A 70 -4.99 25.38 -0.41
N MET A 71 -5.43 24.14 -0.72
CA MET A 71 -6.61 23.56 -0.08
C MET A 71 -6.45 23.50 1.44
N PHE A 72 -5.30 23.03 1.92
CA PHE A 72 -5.03 22.97 3.37
C PHE A 72 -4.90 24.36 3.99
N ASP A 73 -4.20 25.29 3.35
CA ASP A 73 -4.07 26.67 3.84
C ASP A 73 -5.45 27.32 4.08
N GLU A 74 -6.40 27.10 3.18
CA GLU A 74 -7.72 27.72 3.24
C GLU A 74 -8.74 26.95 4.09
N MET A 75 -8.66 25.59 4.08
CA MET A 75 -9.77 24.76 4.57
C MET A 75 -9.42 23.77 5.68
N HIS A 76 -8.16 23.67 6.13
CA HIS A 76 -7.78 22.62 7.10
C HIS A 76 -8.69 22.55 8.34
N LYS A 77 -9.21 23.68 8.84
CA LYS A 77 -10.11 23.71 10.03
C LYS A 77 -11.46 23.04 9.77
N GLY A 78 -11.91 22.99 8.51
CA GLY A 78 -13.19 22.41 8.11
C GLY A 78 -13.07 20.99 7.54
N ILE A 79 -11.88 20.37 7.53
CA ILE A 79 -11.60 19.02 7.05
C ILE A 79 -11.31 18.12 8.25
N ASP A 80 -11.96 16.96 8.33
CA ASP A 80 -11.72 15.94 9.34
C ASP A 80 -10.82 14.83 8.81
N ALA A 81 -10.99 14.48 7.52
CA ALA A 81 -10.35 13.33 6.90
C ALA A 81 -9.99 13.60 5.43
N VAL A 82 -8.96 12.95 4.94
CA VAL A 82 -8.40 13.16 3.60
C VAL A 82 -8.22 11.84 2.87
N LEU A 83 -8.73 11.78 1.64
CA LEU A 83 -8.37 10.78 0.65
C LEU A 83 -7.19 11.26 -0.17
N VAL A 84 -6.16 10.42 -0.31
CA VAL A 84 -5.05 10.61 -1.25
C VAL A 84 -5.07 9.47 -2.27
N ALA A 85 -5.32 9.80 -3.54
CA ALA A 85 -5.43 8.84 -4.64
C ALA A 85 -4.78 9.38 -5.93
N THR A 86 -3.67 10.04 -5.78
CA THR A 86 -2.79 10.54 -6.84
C THR A 86 -1.90 9.43 -7.41
N PRO A 87 -1.00 9.67 -8.37
CA PRO A 87 0.11 8.77 -8.65
C PRO A 87 1.04 8.59 -7.44
N ASP A 88 1.71 7.43 -7.33
CA ASP A 88 2.50 6.99 -6.16
C ASP A 88 3.48 8.06 -5.66
N HIS A 89 4.13 8.78 -6.57
CA HIS A 89 5.17 9.77 -6.26
C HIS A 89 4.69 11.00 -5.49
N THR A 90 3.39 11.25 -5.43
CA THR A 90 2.82 12.38 -4.68
C THR A 90 2.04 11.96 -3.44
N HIS A 91 1.89 10.65 -3.18
CA HIS A 91 1.17 10.15 -2.02
C HIS A 91 1.76 10.68 -0.71
N ALA A 92 3.09 10.53 -0.52
CA ALA A 92 3.75 10.85 0.73
C ALA A 92 3.61 12.33 1.10
N VAL A 93 3.89 13.25 0.18
CA VAL A 93 3.83 14.71 0.46
C VAL A 93 2.43 15.16 0.82
N ALA A 94 1.39 14.60 0.17
CA ALA A 94 0.00 14.94 0.47
C ALA A 94 -0.48 14.32 1.80
N ALA A 95 -0.18 13.03 2.03
CA ALA A 95 -0.61 12.32 3.22
C ALA A 95 0.10 12.83 4.48
N VAL A 96 1.42 13.08 4.42
CA VAL A 96 2.19 13.63 5.55
C VAL A 96 1.70 15.03 5.91
N ALA A 97 1.44 15.90 4.91
CA ALA A 97 0.86 17.22 5.16
C ALA A 97 -0.51 17.12 5.87
N ALA A 98 -1.39 16.23 5.43
CA ALA A 98 -2.69 16.00 6.08
C ALA A 98 -2.53 15.51 7.52
N MET A 99 -1.66 14.51 7.77
CA MET A 99 -1.44 13.97 9.11
C MET A 99 -0.81 14.98 10.07
N LYS A 100 0.12 15.82 9.61
CA LYS A 100 0.69 16.93 10.41
C LYS A 100 -0.37 17.95 10.83
N LEU A 101 -1.45 18.09 10.06
CA LEU A 101 -2.63 18.91 10.40
C LEU A 101 -3.67 18.15 11.24
N GLY A 102 -3.35 16.94 11.71
CA GLY A 102 -4.23 16.12 12.55
C GLY A 102 -5.41 15.50 11.79
N LYS A 103 -5.31 15.32 10.46
CA LYS A 103 -6.38 14.73 9.65
C LYS A 103 -6.22 13.23 9.55
N HIS A 104 -7.33 12.48 9.62
CA HIS A 104 -7.37 11.07 9.26
C HIS A 104 -7.05 10.91 7.77
N VAL A 105 -6.34 9.84 7.40
CA VAL A 105 -5.88 9.65 6.01
C VAL A 105 -6.23 8.27 5.48
N TYR A 106 -6.91 8.24 4.34
CA TYR A 106 -6.97 7.08 3.46
C TYR A 106 -6.07 7.36 2.27
N CYS A 107 -5.03 6.53 2.07
CA CYS A 107 -4.10 6.69 0.96
C CYS A 107 -4.12 5.45 0.08
N GLU A 108 -4.26 5.61 -1.24
CA GLU A 108 -4.20 4.49 -2.17
C GLU A 108 -2.85 3.76 -2.12
N LYS A 109 -2.85 2.53 -2.57
CA LYS A 109 -1.68 1.65 -2.62
C LYS A 109 -0.87 1.85 -3.92
N PRO A 110 0.45 1.59 -3.88
CA PRO A 110 1.27 1.48 -2.67
C PRO A 110 1.32 2.82 -1.94
N LEU A 111 1.58 2.81 -0.63
CA LEU A 111 1.58 4.08 0.12
C LEU A 111 2.58 5.10 -0.45
N THR A 112 3.68 4.62 -1.00
CA THR A 112 4.75 5.50 -1.47
C THR A 112 5.58 4.86 -2.58
N ARG A 113 6.40 5.67 -3.23
CA ARG A 113 7.37 5.25 -4.23
C ARG A 113 8.75 4.90 -3.66
N THR A 114 9.10 5.37 -2.47
CA THR A 114 10.40 5.07 -1.83
C THR A 114 10.22 4.44 -0.45
N VAL A 115 11.26 3.72 0.00
CA VAL A 115 11.34 3.12 1.34
C VAL A 115 11.25 4.20 2.42
N HIS A 116 12.02 5.27 2.27
CA HIS A 116 12.04 6.38 3.21
C HIS A 116 10.67 7.04 3.37
N GLU A 117 9.96 7.30 2.27
CA GLU A 117 8.62 7.88 2.31
C GLU A 117 7.63 7.00 3.09
N ALA A 118 7.66 5.67 2.90
CA ALA A 118 6.78 4.74 3.61
C ALA A 118 7.04 4.78 5.13
N ARG A 119 8.30 4.84 5.52
CA ARG A 119 8.72 4.98 6.90
C ARG A 119 8.24 6.30 7.51
N VAL A 120 8.47 7.43 6.83
CA VAL A 120 8.03 8.76 7.29
C VAL A 120 6.51 8.82 7.43
N MET A 121 5.74 8.23 6.50
CA MET A 121 4.29 8.15 6.61
C MET A 121 3.84 7.36 7.84
N ARG A 122 4.40 6.17 8.07
CA ARG A 122 4.10 5.34 9.24
C ARG A 122 4.42 6.07 10.56
N GLU A 123 5.60 6.66 10.66
CA GLU A 123 6.03 7.39 11.85
C GLU A 123 5.19 8.66 12.09
N THR A 124 4.83 9.38 11.02
CA THR A 124 3.96 10.56 11.13
C THR A 124 2.57 10.17 11.60
N ALA A 125 1.99 9.08 11.08
CA ALA A 125 0.71 8.55 11.55
C ALA A 125 0.74 8.24 13.04
N SER A 126 1.79 7.56 13.51
CA SER A 126 1.97 7.21 14.93
C SER A 126 2.09 8.46 15.81
N ARG A 127 2.89 9.45 15.41
CA ARG A 127 3.07 10.72 16.18
C ARG A 127 1.79 11.55 16.20
N SER A 128 1.08 11.64 15.08
CA SER A 128 -0.15 12.43 14.95
C SER A 128 -1.38 11.77 15.57
N LYS A 129 -1.29 10.48 15.90
CA LYS A 129 -2.39 9.67 16.47
C LYS A 129 -3.68 9.71 15.66
N VAL A 130 -3.56 9.82 14.34
CA VAL A 130 -4.68 9.84 13.40
C VAL A 130 -4.98 8.44 12.90
N VAL A 131 -6.23 8.21 12.50
CA VAL A 131 -6.61 6.97 11.85
C VAL A 131 -6.12 6.98 10.40
N THR A 132 -5.45 5.90 10.01
CA THR A 132 -4.93 5.73 8.65
C THR A 132 -5.41 4.44 8.03
N GLN A 133 -5.50 4.38 6.70
CA GLN A 133 -5.76 3.17 5.95
C GLN A 133 -5.11 3.22 4.58
N MET A 134 -4.42 2.15 4.22
CA MET A 134 -3.95 1.94 2.84
C MET A 134 -5.09 1.38 1.98
N GLY A 135 -5.20 1.86 0.74
CA GLY A 135 -6.24 1.48 -0.21
C GLY A 135 -6.05 0.11 -0.86
N ASN A 136 -5.72 -0.93 -0.09
CA ASN A 136 -5.66 -2.30 -0.55
C ASN A 136 -6.96 -3.06 -0.18
N GLN A 137 -8.01 -2.83 -0.95
CA GLN A 137 -9.40 -3.19 -0.65
C GLN A 137 -9.62 -4.67 -0.30
N GLY A 138 -8.81 -5.58 -0.83
CA GLY A 138 -8.82 -7.00 -0.47
C GLY A 138 -8.71 -7.27 1.04
N SER A 139 -8.11 -6.33 1.80
CA SER A 139 -8.02 -6.41 3.27
C SER A 139 -9.38 -6.44 3.98
N ALA A 140 -10.44 -5.98 3.34
CA ALA A 140 -11.80 -6.04 3.88
C ALA A 140 -12.51 -7.37 3.59
N GLU A 141 -11.97 -8.21 2.71
CA GLU A 141 -12.60 -9.44 2.30
C GLU A 141 -12.60 -10.49 3.42
N ASN A 142 -13.78 -11.07 3.66
CA ASN A 142 -13.96 -12.08 4.71
C ASN A 142 -13.08 -13.31 4.48
N ARG A 143 -12.87 -13.71 3.24
CA ARG A 143 -12.02 -14.87 2.91
C ARG A 143 -10.55 -14.58 3.17
N LEU A 144 -10.05 -13.38 2.89
CA LEU A 144 -8.69 -12.99 3.26
C LEU A 144 -8.51 -13.04 4.77
N ARG A 145 -9.41 -12.42 5.53
CA ARG A 145 -9.37 -12.42 7.00
C ARG A 145 -9.42 -13.85 7.55
N ARG A 146 -10.26 -14.69 6.95
CA ARG A 146 -10.33 -16.11 7.34
C ARG A 146 -9.02 -16.86 7.04
N ALA A 147 -8.39 -16.62 5.89
CA ALA A 147 -7.08 -17.19 5.57
C ALA A 147 -6.03 -16.82 6.63
N VAL A 148 -5.97 -15.55 7.01
CA VAL A 148 -5.07 -15.05 8.06
C VAL A 148 -5.35 -15.75 9.42
N GLU A 149 -6.61 -15.86 9.82
CA GLU A 149 -7.01 -16.57 11.04
C GLU A 149 -6.60 -18.04 11.04
N LEU A 150 -6.73 -18.73 9.90
CA LEU A 150 -6.31 -20.13 9.77
C LEU A 150 -4.80 -20.30 9.92
N VAL A 151 -4.01 -19.37 9.37
CA VAL A 151 -2.56 -19.35 9.58
C VAL A 151 -2.23 -19.10 11.04
N TRP A 152 -2.84 -18.11 11.68
CA TRP A 152 -2.65 -17.81 13.11
C TRP A 152 -3.08 -18.96 14.01
N GLY A 153 -4.13 -19.69 13.63
CA GLY A 153 -4.61 -20.88 14.32
C GLY A 153 -3.77 -22.14 14.09
N GLY A 154 -2.66 -22.04 13.33
CA GLY A 154 -1.73 -23.15 13.10
C GLY A 154 -2.29 -24.28 12.22
N VAL A 155 -3.31 -24.03 11.39
CA VAL A 155 -3.94 -25.06 10.54
C VAL A 155 -2.95 -25.69 9.58
N ILE A 156 -2.07 -24.88 8.98
CA ILE A 156 -0.99 -25.36 8.10
C ILE A 156 0.33 -25.63 8.85
N GLY A 157 0.35 -25.44 10.18
CA GLY A 157 1.54 -25.61 11.01
C GLY A 157 2.51 -24.41 10.90
N GLU A 158 3.78 -24.63 11.28
CA GLU A 158 4.84 -23.61 11.14
C GLU A 158 5.12 -23.33 9.66
N VAL A 159 5.13 -22.06 9.30
CA VAL A 159 5.47 -21.60 7.94
C VAL A 159 6.91 -21.09 7.94
N ARG A 160 7.74 -21.70 7.11
CA ARG A 160 9.16 -21.33 6.92
C ARG A 160 9.49 -20.92 5.49
N GLU A 161 8.54 -21.10 4.58
CA GLU A 161 8.68 -20.78 3.17
C GLU A 161 7.40 -20.14 2.64
N ALA A 162 7.54 -19.10 1.80
CA ALA A 162 6.43 -18.41 1.18
C ALA A 162 6.78 -17.97 -0.25
N HIS A 163 5.80 -18.02 -1.14
CA HIS A 163 5.96 -17.62 -2.54
C HIS A 163 4.84 -16.69 -2.95
N VAL A 164 5.19 -15.56 -3.58
CA VAL A 164 4.24 -14.63 -4.19
C VAL A 164 4.62 -14.41 -5.64
N TRP A 165 3.66 -14.49 -6.55
CA TRP A 165 3.95 -14.24 -7.97
C TRP A 165 2.91 -13.36 -8.65
N PHE A 166 3.41 -12.55 -9.57
CA PHE A 166 2.67 -11.55 -10.31
C PHE A 166 2.68 -11.91 -11.79
N ASP A 167 1.51 -11.96 -12.41
CA ASP A 167 1.37 -12.26 -13.85
C ASP A 167 1.61 -11.00 -14.68
N GLY A 168 2.84 -10.51 -14.66
CA GLY A 168 3.22 -9.34 -15.41
C GLY A 168 4.63 -8.86 -15.08
N GLY A 169 5.11 -7.97 -15.92
CA GLY A 169 6.35 -7.21 -15.80
C GLY A 169 6.19 -5.89 -16.52
N ASN A 170 7.15 -5.00 -16.39
CA ASN A 170 7.10 -3.69 -17.05
C ASN A 170 8.05 -3.67 -18.28
N GLY A 171 9.33 -3.72 -18.06
CA GLY A 171 10.39 -3.62 -19.07
C GLY A 171 11.14 -2.29 -19.03
N PRO A 172 12.27 -2.23 -19.73
CA PRO A 172 13.04 -1.00 -19.89
C PRO A 172 12.21 0.12 -20.52
N MET A 173 12.45 1.35 -20.08
CA MET A 173 11.76 2.54 -20.56
C MET A 173 12.76 3.57 -21.05
N LYS A 174 12.51 4.13 -22.23
CA LYS A 174 13.33 5.22 -22.78
C LYS A 174 12.57 6.53 -22.65
N ARG A 175 13.23 7.56 -22.14
CA ARG A 175 12.63 8.91 -22.10
C ARG A 175 12.21 9.33 -23.50
N PRO A 176 11.01 9.85 -23.68
CA PRO A 176 10.58 10.38 -24.96
C PRO A 176 11.46 11.56 -25.38
N THR A 177 11.75 11.65 -26.65
CA THR A 177 12.48 12.76 -27.26
C THR A 177 11.56 13.88 -27.70
N GLU A 178 10.28 13.55 -27.94
CA GLU A 178 9.25 14.51 -28.31
C GLU A 178 8.69 15.22 -27.07
N THR A 179 8.40 16.50 -27.23
CA THR A 179 7.85 17.35 -26.16
C THR A 179 6.52 17.94 -26.61
N PRO A 180 5.44 17.17 -26.67
CA PRO A 180 4.14 17.66 -27.05
C PRO A 180 3.62 18.70 -26.04
N ALA A 181 2.70 19.55 -26.49
CA ALA A 181 2.06 20.52 -25.62
C ALA A 181 1.31 19.82 -24.47
N VAL A 182 1.35 20.43 -23.30
CA VAL A 182 0.55 19.99 -22.15
C VAL A 182 -0.93 20.07 -22.50
N PRO A 183 -1.74 19.02 -22.30
CA PRO A 183 -3.17 19.08 -22.55
C PRO A 183 -3.86 20.20 -21.75
N GLU A 184 -4.82 20.83 -22.36
CA GLU A 184 -5.66 21.81 -21.67
C GLU A 184 -6.36 21.18 -20.45
N GLY A 185 -6.33 21.87 -19.32
CA GLY A 185 -6.91 21.40 -18.06
C GLY A 185 -5.96 20.58 -17.20
N LEU A 186 -4.75 20.23 -17.66
CA LEU A 186 -3.72 19.57 -16.90
C LEU A 186 -2.65 20.56 -16.43
N ASN A 187 -2.48 20.69 -15.13
CA ASN A 187 -1.35 21.40 -14.52
C ASN A 187 -0.17 20.44 -14.40
N TRP A 188 0.72 20.45 -15.41
CA TRP A 188 1.84 19.51 -15.49
C TRP A 188 2.87 19.71 -14.38
N ASP A 189 3.11 20.94 -13.95
CA ASP A 189 4.02 21.23 -12.85
C ASP A 189 3.56 20.63 -11.53
N LEU A 190 2.29 20.78 -11.19
CA LEU A 190 1.68 20.17 -10.03
C LEU A 190 1.56 18.65 -10.17
N TRP A 191 1.36 18.12 -11.40
CA TRP A 191 1.37 16.68 -11.63
C TRP A 191 2.74 16.05 -11.35
N LEU A 192 3.82 16.70 -11.78
CA LEU A 192 5.19 16.27 -11.46
C LEU A 192 5.43 16.28 -9.94
N GLY A 193 4.80 17.19 -9.21
CA GLY A 193 4.93 17.23 -7.76
C GLY A 193 6.39 17.26 -7.29
N PRO A 194 6.82 16.34 -6.40
CA PRO A 194 8.19 16.27 -5.92
C PRO A 194 9.16 15.62 -6.92
N ALA A 195 8.69 15.06 -8.04
CA ALA A 195 9.54 14.41 -9.02
C ALA A 195 10.39 15.42 -9.80
N GLU A 196 11.52 14.93 -10.36
CA GLU A 196 12.38 15.71 -11.23
C GLU A 196 11.60 16.35 -12.38
N SER A 197 11.91 17.62 -12.69
CA SER A 197 11.29 18.34 -13.81
C SER A 197 11.63 17.67 -15.14
N ARG A 198 10.59 17.43 -15.93
CA ARG A 198 10.71 16.90 -17.30
C ARG A 198 9.54 17.37 -18.17
N PRO A 199 9.74 17.43 -19.50
CA PRO A 199 8.66 17.75 -20.42
C PRO A 199 7.48 16.78 -20.28
N TYR A 200 6.29 17.27 -20.59
CA TYR A 200 5.11 16.41 -20.68
C TYR A 200 5.26 15.37 -21.79
N SER A 201 4.74 14.20 -21.54
CA SER A 201 4.50 13.18 -22.55
C SER A 201 3.30 12.30 -22.17
N PRO A 202 2.48 11.86 -23.14
CA PRO A 202 1.38 10.94 -22.90
C PRO A 202 1.80 9.56 -22.41
N VAL A 203 3.10 9.22 -22.52
CA VAL A 203 3.65 7.98 -21.93
C VAL A 203 3.77 8.05 -20.40
N TYR A 204 3.62 9.22 -19.78
CA TYR A 204 3.60 9.38 -18.32
C TYR A 204 2.18 9.44 -17.77
N ALA A 205 1.37 10.39 -18.28
CA ALA A 205 0.03 10.65 -17.79
C ALA A 205 -1.02 10.36 -18.89
N PRO A 206 -2.23 9.91 -18.52
CA PRO A 206 -2.76 9.84 -17.16
C PRO A 206 -2.57 8.49 -16.44
N ALA A 207 -2.14 7.41 -17.09
CA ALA A 207 -2.20 6.08 -16.51
C ALA A 207 -0.85 5.31 -16.54
N SER A 208 0.00 5.54 -17.53
CA SER A 208 1.21 4.75 -17.78
C SER A 208 2.38 5.06 -16.85
N TRP A 209 2.22 6.05 -15.98
CA TRP A 209 3.21 6.47 -14.98
C TRP A 209 3.71 5.31 -14.08
N ARG A 210 2.90 4.26 -13.89
CA ARG A 210 3.24 3.10 -13.04
C ARG A 210 4.50 2.38 -13.45
N ALA A 211 4.80 2.37 -14.75
CA ALA A 211 5.98 1.70 -15.30
C ALA A 211 7.27 2.54 -15.18
N TRP A 212 7.15 3.81 -14.80
CA TRP A 212 8.28 4.73 -14.70
C TRP A 212 8.75 4.88 -13.25
N ARG A 213 10.03 4.57 -12.99
CA ARG A 213 10.62 4.70 -11.65
C ARG A 213 10.52 6.10 -11.05
N ALA A 214 10.40 7.13 -11.90
CA ALA A 214 10.19 8.50 -11.44
C ALA A 214 8.83 8.71 -10.77
N PHE A 215 7.80 7.95 -11.13
CA PHE A 215 6.41 8.22 -10.78
C PHE A 215 5.69 7.06 -10.11
N GLY A 216 6.00 5.83 -10.48
CA GLY A 216 5.33 4.63 -10.01
C GLY A 216 6.29 3.62 -9.39
N SER A 217 5.77 2.45 -9.09
CA SER A 217 6.43 1.39 -8.32
C SER A 217 6.53 0.07 -9.08
N GLY A 218 6.25 0.08 -10.40
CA GLY A 218 6.25 -1.14 -11.22
C GLY A 218 5.29 -2.20 -10.72
N ILE A 219 5.30 -3.37 -11.38
CA ILE A 219 4.36 -4.47 -11.06
C ILE A 219 4.51 -4.95 -9.62
N VAL A 220 5.74 -5.07 -9.12
CA VAL A 220 6.01 -5.55 -7.76
C VAL A 220 5.46 -4.57 -6.72
N GLY A 221 5.77 -3.28 -6.82
CA GLY A 221 5.28 -2.27 -5.89
C GLY A 221 3.77 -2.06 -5.98
N ASP A 222 3.23 -2.03 -7.20
CA ASP A 222 1.79 -1.80 -7.44
C ASP A 222 0.92 -2.95 -6.91
N PHE A 223 1.37 -4.20 -7.02
CA PHE A 223 0.56 -5.37 -6.65
C PHE A 223 0.96 -6.07 -5.35
N ALA A 224 2.17 -5.90 -4.82
CA ALA A 224 2.58 -6.57 -3.58
C ALA A 224 1.61 -6.28 -2.42
N CYS A 225 1.12 -5.03 -2.32
CA CYS A 225 0.14 -4.65 -1.30
C CYS A 225 -1.18 -5.42 -1.37
N HIS A 226 -1.49 -6.02 -2.51
CA HIS A 226 -2.64 -6.90 -2.71
C HIS A 226 -2.24 -8.37 -2.62
N THR A 227 -1.36 -8.83 -3.53
CA THR A 227 -1.07 -10.25 -3.72
C THR A 227 -0.25 -10.85 -2.58
N ALA A 228 0.62 -10.09 -1.92
CA ALA A 228 1.38 -10.56 -0.75
C ALA A 228 0.67 -10.30 0.59
N ASN A 229 -0.60 -9.91 0.59
CA ASN A 229 -1.29 -9.47 1.79
C ASN A 229 -1.54 -10.62 2.79
N ILE A 230 -1.93 -11.83 2.30
CA ILE A 230 -2.10 -13.00 3.17
C ILE A 230 -0.76 -13.40 3.76
N MET A 231 0.32 -13.45 2.96
CA MET A 231 1.67 -13.71 3.46
C MET A 231 2.04 -12.71 4.56
N PHE A 232 1.92 -11.43 4.28
CA PHE A 232 2.33 -10.36 5.20
C PHE A 232 1.55 -10.41 6.52
N ARG A 233 0.22 -10.51 6.45
CA ARG A 233 -0.66 -10.54 7.63
C ARG A 233 -0.66 -11.88 8.34
N GLY A 234 -0.71 -12.97 7.59
CA GLY A 234 -0.71 -14.34 8.15
C GLY A 234 0.57 -14.66 8.91
N LEU A 235 1.70 -14.15 8.42
CA LEU A 235 2.99 -14.34 9.07
C LEU A 235 3.35 -13.20 10.05
N ARG A 236 2.46 -12.24 10.28
CA ARG A 236 2.67 -11.07 11.17
C ARG A 236 4.00 -10.37 10.90
N LEU A 237 4.29 -10.13 9.62
CA LEU A 237 5.60 -9.58 9.22
C LEU A 237 5.80 -8.14 9.69
N GLU A 238 4.73 -7.39 9.94
CA GLU A 238 4.80 -6.05 10.55
C GLU A 238 5.57 -6.03 11.87
N GLN A 239 5.61 -7.14 12.59
CA GLN A 239 6.34 -7.27 13.86
C GLN A 239 7.85 -7.07 13.71
N LEU A 240 8.41 -7.31 12.50
CA LEU A 240 9.83 -7.04 12.23
C LEU A 240 10.17 -5.55 12.35
N TRP A 241 9.20 -4.65 12.16
CA TRP A 241 9.35 -3.19 12.27
C TRP A 241 9.01 -2.63 13.66
N GLN A 242 8.67 -3.49 14.61
CA GLN A 242 8.17 -3.11 15.93
C GLN A 242 9.16 -3.52 17.00
N LYS A 243 9.74 -2.56 17.71
CA LYS A 243 10.76 -2.80 18.75
C LYS A 243 10.22 -3.68 19.88
N GLU A 244 8.95 -3.47 20.24
CA GLU A 244 8.27 -4.23 21.30
C GLU A 244 8.13 -5.73 20.99
N ASN A 245 8.08 -6.10 19.73
CA ASN A 245 8.02 -7.50 19.27
C ASN A 245 9.40 -8.13 19.08
N ASN A 246 10.47 -7.37 19.30
CA ASN A 246 11.87 -7.80 19.18
C ASN A 246 12.65 -7.36 20.44
N PRO A 247 12.24 -7.82 21.63
CA PRO A 247 12.85 -7.36 22.88
C PRO A 247 14.31 -7.78 22.95
N GLY A 248 15.18 -6.82 23.32
CA GLY A 248 16.62 -7.05 23.44
C GLY A 248 17.39 -7.05 22.10
N ALA A 249 16.73 -7.08 20.95
CA ALA A 249 17.40 -6.94 19.68
C ALA A 249 17.88 -5.50 19.46
N GLU A 250 19.16 -5.33 19.19
CA GLU A 250 19.70 -4.02 18.76
C GLU A 250 19.27 -3.71 17.31
N ARG A 251 19.21 -4.75 16.47
CA ARG A 251 18.84 -4.69 15.05
C ARG A 251 17.91 -5.84 14.69
N VAL A 252 17.05 -5.61 13.70
CA VAL A 252 16.25 -6.64 13.04
C VAL A 252 16.53 -6.57 11.55
N VAL A 253 17.38 -7.46 11.08
CA VAL A 253 17.92 -7.42 9.72
C VAL A 253 17.16 -8.38 8.83
N ILE A 254 16.60 -7.83 7.74
CA ILE A 254 16.09 -8.60 6.60
C ILE A 254 17.13 -8.58 5.48
N ARG A 255 17.32 -9.72 4.81
CA ARG A 255 18.24 -9.82 3.67
C ARG A 255 17.44 -10.03 2.40
N ILE A 256 17.68 -9.20 1.39
CA ILE A 256 16.92 -9.19 0.15
C ILE A 256 17.90 -9.26 -1.02
N GLN A 257 17.63 -10.15 -1.97
CA GLN A 257 18.39 -10.26 -3.20
C GLN A 257 17.45 -10.39 -4.39
N ALA A 258 17.72 -9.65 -5.47
CA ALA A 258 16.96 -9.69 -6.71
C ALA A 258 17.81 -10.19 -7.88
N TRP A 259 17.14 -10.88 -8.80
CA TRP A 259 17.68 -11.32 -10.10
C TRP A 259 16.77 -10.77 -11.20
N PRO A 260 16.98 -9.51 -11.61
CA PRO A 260 16.19 -8.88 -12.65
C PRO A 260 16.62 -9.37 -14.04
N SER A 261 15.68 -9.39 -14.99
CA SER A 261 15.99 -9.38 -16.42
C SER A 261 16.59 -8.03 -16.84
N GLU A 262 16.77 -7.84 -18.16
CA GLU A 262 17.19 -6.54 -18.68
C GLU A 262 16.30 -5.41 -18.17
N GLN A 263 16.91 -4.34 -17.72
CA GLN A 263 16.27 -3.14 -17.18
C GLN A 263 17.15 -1.90 -17.43
N ASP A 264 16.58 -0.73 -17.18
CA ASP A 264 17.29 0.54 -17.16
C ASP A 264 16.92 1.37 -15.91
N VAL A 265 17.49 2.57 -15.82
CA VAL A 265 17.25 3.47 -14.69
C VAL A 265 15.86 4.14 -14.71
N GLU A 266 15.17 4.16 -15.84
CA GLU A 266 13.86 4.79 -16.00
C GLU A 266 12.71 3.81 -15.77
N GLY A 267 12.88 2.54 -16.16
CA GLY A 267 11.85 1.49 -16.06
C GLY A 267 12.18 0.41 -15.05
N TYR A 268 11.30 -0.57 -15.00
CA TYR A 268 11.42 -1.76 -14.16
C TYR A 268 11.79 -2.98 -15.02
N PRO A 269 12.35 -4.05 -14.47
CA PRO A 269 12.65 -5.24 -15.25
C PRO A 269 11.38 -5.87 -15.85
N SER A 270 11.54 -6.53 -16.99
CA SER A 270 10.45 -7.31 -17.62
C SER A 270 10.08 -8.53 -16.79
N SER A 271 11.06 -9.14 -16.13
CA SER A 271 10.85 -10.20 -15.14
C SER A 271 11.85 -10.05 -13.99
N VAL A 272 11.48 -10.52 -12.81
CA VAL A 272 12.38 -10.55 -11.67
C VAL A 272 12.00 -11.65 -10.69
N LYS A 273 13.02 -12.30 -10.14
CA LYS A 273 12.93 -13.12 -8.93
C LYS A 273 13.58 -12.35 -7.78
N VAL A 274 12.89 -12.26 -6.65
CA VAL A 274 13.40 -11.63 -5.43
C VAL A 274 13.31 -12.63 -4.28
N THR A 275 14.41 -12.88 -3.56
CA THR A 275 14.39 -13.65 -2.32
C THR A 275 14.56 -12.74 -1.13
N MET A 276 13.90 -13.10 -0.03
CA MET A 276 13.92 -12.37 1.23
C MET A 276 14.10 -13.36 2.38
N ASP A 277 15.19 -13.20 3.14
CA ASP A 277 15.37 -13.92 4.40
C ASP A 277 14.83 -13.03 5.52
N LEU A 278 13.69 -13.44 6.07
CA LEU A 278 12.95 -12.74 7.11
C LEU A 278 13.24 -13.42 8.46
N PRO A 279 13.83 -12.73 9.44
CA PRO A 279 14.23 -13.36 10.71
C PRO A 279 13.02 -13.83 11.53
N ALA A 280 13.30 -14.65 12.54
CA ALA A 280 12.34 -15.01 13.57
C ALA A 280 11.85 -13.77 14.31
N ARG A 281 10.58 -13.77 14.75
CA ARG A 281 9.94 -12.67 15.46
C ARG A 281 8.94 -13.19 16.48
N SER A 282 8.97 -12.66 17.70
CA SER A 282 8.17 -13.20 18.80
C SER A 282 8.31 -14.73 18.91
N ASP A 283 7.22 -15.47 18.75
CA ASP A 283 7.14 -16.93 18.75
C ASP A 283 7.14 -17.55 17.33
N LEU A 284 7.30 -16.74 16.29
CA LEU A 284 7.24 -17.18 14.90
C LEU A 284 8.63 -17.44 14.32
N PRO A 285 8.80 -18.53 13.54
CA PRO A 285 10.08 -18.87 12.94
C PRO A 285 10.54 -17.87 11.88
N ALA A 286 11.83 -17.95 11.52
CA ALA A 286 12.34 -17.30 10.32
C ALA A 286 11.66 -17.87 9.07
N VAL A 287 11.46 -17.01 8.07
CA VAL A 287 10.78 -17.35 6.80
C VAL A 287 11.64 -16.94 5.62
N LYS A 288 11.79 -17.84 4.66
CA LYS A 288 12.31 -17.52 3.34
C LYS A 288 11.14 -17.22 2.40
N ALA A 289 11.00 -15.97 2.02
CA ALA A 289 10.01 -15.56 1.03
C ALA A 289 10.65 -15.38 -0.35
N THR A 290 9.93 -15.76 -1.41
CA THR A 290 10.36 -15.52 -2.79
C THR A 290 9.23 -14.88 -3.57
N TRP A 291 9.51 -13.75 -4.18
CA TRP A 291 8.59 -13.06 -5.08
C TRP A 291 9.04 -13.20 -6.53
N TYR A 292 8.07 -13.30 -7.43
CA TYR A 292 8.31 -13.49 -8.86
C TYR A 292 7.43 -12.50 -9.64
N ALA A 293 8.02 -11.73 -10.54
CA ALA A 293 7.27 -10.98 -11.54
C ALA A 293 7.49 -11.64 -12.92
N LYS A 294 6.40 -12.02 -13.59
CA LYS A 294 6.35 -12.77 -14.85
C LYS A 294 6.89 -14.21 -14.76
N GLU A 295 7.86 -14.47 -13.89
CA GLU A 295 8.28 -15.82 -13.49
C GLU A 295 7.28 -16.42 -12.51
N LYS A 296 7.38 -17.73 -12.25
CA LYS A 296 6.47 -18.45 -11.35
C LYS A 296 7.26 -19.45 -10.50
N PRO A 297 6.76 -19.78 -9.29
CA PRO A 297 7.38 -20.83 -8.48
C PRO A 297 7.27 -22.21 -9.15
N PRO A 298 8.07 -23.21 -8.73
CA PRO A 298 7.92 -24.60 -9.14
C PRO A 298 6.49 -25.13 -8.91
N GLU A 299 5.99 -25.96 -9.84
CA GLU A 299 4.60 -26.45 -9.77
C GLU A 299 4.38 -27.48 -8.67
N ASP A 300 5.40 -28.26 -8.33
CA ASP A 300 5.36 -29.27 -7.27
C ASP A 300 5.03 -28.69 -5.88
N LEU A 301 5.32 -27.43 -5.66
CA LEU A 301 4.93 -26.72 -4.42
C LEU A 301 3.42 -26.64 -4.20
N LEU A 302 2.63 -26.76 -5.28
CA LEU A 302 1.16 -26.74 -5.23
C LEU A 302 0.53 -28.13 -5.05
N LEU A 303 1.36 -29.18 -4.85
CA LEU A 303 0.91 -30.53 -4.52
C LEU A 303 -0.15 -31.07 -5.51
N GLY A 304 -0.01 -30.76 -6.79
CA GLY A 304 -0.93 -31.16 -7.88
C GLY A 304 -2.10 -30.20 -8.11
N PHE A 305 -2.25 -29.13 -7.31
CA PHE A 305 -3.26 -28.11 -7.59
C PHE A 305 -2.82 -27.20 -8.76
N PRO A 306 -3.75 -26.76 -9.62
CA PRO A 306 -3.41 -25.89 -10.75
C PRO A 306 -2.78 -24.57 -10.32
N ARG A 307 -1.71 -24.15 -11.00
CA ARG A 307 -1.05 -22.87 -10.75
C ARG A 307 -1.68 -21.76 -11.59
N ALA A 308 -2.28 -20.77 -10.92
CA ALA A 308 -2.80 -19.57 -11.58
C ALA A 308 -1.70 -18.59 -12.02
N GLY A 309 -2.07 -17.57 -12.80
CA GLY A 309 -1.18 -16.48 -13.21
C GLY A 309 -0.66 -15.66 -12.02
N TRP A 310 -1.46 -15.48 -10.99
CA TRP A 310 -1.15 -14.78 -9.74
C TRP A 310 -1.22 -15.74 -8.58
N GLY A 311 -0.49 -15.47 -7.50
CA GLY A 311 -0.63 -16.29 -6.32
C GLY A 311 0.16 -15.82 -5.11
N ASP A 312 -0.34 -16.28 -3.95
CA ASP A 312 0.28 -16.17 -2.63
C ASP A 312 0.20 -17.55 -1.97
N LEU A 313 1.34 -18.19 -1.78
CA LEU A 313 1.48 -19.55 -1.25
C LEU A 313 2.30 -19.53 0.04
N LEU A 314 1.70 -19.99 1.12
CA LEU A 314 2.37 -20.26 2.39
C LEU A 314 2.59 -21.76 2.55
N VAL A 315 3.84 -22.18 2.64
CA VAL A 315 4.22 -23.61 2.83
C VAL A 315 4.46 -23.86 4.31
N GLY A 316 3.56 -24.61 4.92
CA GLY A 316 3.61 -24.92 6.33
C GLY A 316 3.95 -26.38 6.58
N SER A 317 4.36 -26.72 7.83
CA SER A 317 4.77 -28.07 8.23
C SER A 317 3.63 -29.10 8.23
N LYS A 318 2.37 -28.66 8.17
CA LYS A 318 1.18 -29.51 8.14
C LYS A 318 0.36 -29.39 6.86
N GLY A 319 0.78 -28.59 5.90
CA GLY A 319 0.07 -28.30 4.65
C GLY A 319 0.34 -26.88 4.20
N SER A 320 -0.28 -26.46 3.11
CA SER A 320 -0.07 -25.14 2.54
C SER A 320 -1.39 -24.38 2.42
N LEU A 321 -1.31 -23.06 2.43
CA LEU A 321 -2.42 -22.17 2.08
C LEU A 321 -2.06 -21.44 0.79
N TYR A 322 -2.90 -21.57 -0.22
CA TYR A 322 -2.71 -20.96 -1.52
C TYR A 322 -3.88 -20.05 -1.88
N SER A 323 -3.56 -18.82 -2.29
CA SER A 323 -4.51 -17.87 -2.88
C SER A 323 -4.15 -17.64 -4.33
N GLU A 324 -5.07 -17.94 -5.25
CA GLU A 324 -4.90 -17.82 -6.71
C GLU A 324 -5.36 -16.47 -7.28
N ASN A 325 -5.66 -15.52 -6.40
CA ASN A 325 -6.29 -14.26 -6.78
C ASN A 325 -5.35 -13.08 -6.45
N PRO A 326 -5.14 -12.13 -7.40
CA PRO A 326 -4.22 -11.00 -7.19
C PRO A 326 -4.60 -10.10 -6.00
N TRP A 327 -5.86 -10.11 -5.55
CA TRP A 327 -6.34 -9.35 -4.38
C TRP A 327 -6.51 -10.20 -3.12
N ASN A 328 -6.06 -11.47 -3.14
CA ASN A 328 -6.24 -12.44 -2.05
C ASN A 328 -7.70 -12.63 -1.59
N MET A 329 -8.65 -12.56 -2.52
CA MET A 329 -10.09 -12.67 -2.23
C MET A 329 -10.57 -14.12 -2.07
N GLY A 330 -9.67 -15.09 -2.07
CA GLY A 330 -9.95 -16.50 -1.89
C GLY A 330 -8.70 -17.27 -1.48
N TYR A 331 -8.89 -18.49 -1.03
CA TYR A 331 -7.80 -19.42 -0.72
C TYR A 331 -8.27 -20.87 -0.80
N VAL A 332 -7.31 -21.78 -0.96
CA VAL A 332 -7.44 -23.23 -0.78
C VAL A 332 -6.40 -23.73 0.21
N LEU A 333 -6.70 -24.81 0.90
CA LEU A 333 -5.74 -25.53 1.77
C LEU A 333 -5.24 -26.77 1.01
N LEU A 334 -3.93 -27.00 1.00
CA LEU A 334 -3.30 -28.06 0.22
C LEU A 334 -2.49 -29.02 1.15
N PRO A 335 -2.41 -30.33 0.81
CA PRO A 335 -3.17 -30.96 -0.26
C PRO A 335 -4.66 -31.03 0.08
N GLU A 336 -5.54 -30.86 -0.91
CA GLU A 336 -7.01 -30.88 -0.70
C GLU A 336 -7.47 -32.13 0.03
N SER A 337 -6.90 -33.31 -0.30
CA SER A 337 -7.23 -34.59 0.34
C SER A 337 -7.05 -34.59 1.87
N ARG A 338 -6.20 -33.73 2.42
CA ARG A 338 -5.98 -33.59 3.86
C ARG A 338 -7.06 -32.73 4.53
N PHE A 339 -7.57 -31.74 3.81
CA PHE A 339 -8.46 -30.73 4.35
C PHE A 339 -9.90 -30.88 3.86
N ASP A 340 -10.15 -31.83 2.92
CA ASP A 340 -11.48 -32.10 2.39
C ASP A 340 -12.43 -32.59 3.50
N GLY A 341 -13.64 -32.05 3.50
CA GLY A 341 -14.66 -32.34 4.51
C GLY A 341 -14.36 -31.80 5.92
N THR A 342 -13.20 -31.19 6.15
CA THR A 342 -12.83 -30.63 7.45
C THR A 342 -13.09 -29.12 7.50
N LYS A 343 -13.87 -28.66 8.51
CA LYS A 343 -13.91 -27.24 8.86
C LYS A 343 -12.88 -27.02 9.98
N PRO A 344 -11.73 -26.38 9.72
CA PRO A 344 -10.77 -26.11 10.79
C PRO A 344 -11.41 -25.35 11.94
N ASN A 345 -11.30 -25.90 13.16
CA ASN A 345 -11.85 -25.29 14.36
C ASN A 345 -10.93 -24.15 14.83
N VAL A 346 -10.97 -23.04 14.14
CA VAL A 346 -10.25 -21.82 14.47
C VAL A 346 -11.28 -20.70 14.65
N THR A 347 -11.20 -20.04 15.81
CA THR A 347 -12.10 -18.93 16.15
C THR A 347 -11.93 -17.77 15.16
N GLU A 348 -13.04 -17.18 14.74
CA GLU A 348 -13.05 -15.93 13.99
C GLU A 348 -12.72 -14.80 14.96
N SER A 349 -11.55 -14.23 14.84
CA SER A 349 -11.01 -13.20 15.72
C SER A 349 -10.92 -11.81 15.06
N LEU A 350 -10.87 -11.78 13.73
CA LEU A 350 -10.82 -10.54 12.96
C LEU A 350 -12.23 -10.01 12.68
N PRO A 351 -12.48 -8.71 12.79
CA PRO A 351 -13.78 -8.12 12.46
C PRO A 351 -14.20 -8.44 11.03
N ARG A 352 -15.49 -8.60 10.81
CA ARG A 352 -16.11 -8.68 9.48
C ARG A 352 -16.74 -7.32 9.18
N VAL A 353 -16.35 -6.72 8.07
CA VAL A 353 -16.71 -5.33 7.75
C VAL A 353 -17.55 -5.26 6.47
N LYS A 354 -18.34 -4.21 6.32
CA LYS A 354 -19.23 -4.05 5.16
C LYS A 354 -18.44 -3.74 3.87
N SER A 355 -17.41 -2.93 4.00
CA SER A 355 -16.48 -2.58 2.92
C SER A 355 -15.21 -1.99 3.51
N HIS A 356 -14.18 -1.88 2.70
CA HIS A 356 -12.91 -1.26 3.07
C HIS A 356 -13.08 0.21 3.45
N GLN A 357 -13.91 0.94 2.72
CA GLN A 357 -14.25 2.33 3.01
C GLN A 357 -15.05 2.48 4.30
N ALA A 358 -15.99 1.56 4.56
CA ALA A 358 -16.78 1.58 5.80
C ALA A 358 -15.91 1.36 7.04
N GLU A 359 -14.94 0.43 6.97
CA GLU A 359 -14.00 0.17 8.06
C GLU A 359 -13.21 1.43 8.45
N TRP A 360 -12.73 2.18 7.47
CA TRP A 360 -12.00 3.43 7.74
C TRP A 360 -12.89 4.50 8.35
N ILE A 361 -14.10 4.70 7.79
CA ILE A 361 -15.06 5.66 8.33
C ILE A 361 -15.44 5.32 9.76
N ASP A 362 -15.72 4.05 10.06
CA ASP A 362 -16.05 3.59 11.41
C ASP A 362 -14.88 3.82 12.38
N ALA A 363 -13.65 3.52 11.96
CA ALA A 363 -12.46 3.78 12.76
C ALA A 363 -12.26 5.29 13.03
N CYS A 364 -12.47 6.16 12.02
CA CYS A 364 -12.41 7.62 12.19
C CYS A 364 -13.45 8.14 13.20
N ARG A 365 -14.57 7.44 13.34
CA ARG A 365 -15.61 7.74 14.36
C ARG A 365 -15.33 7.11 15.72
N GLY A 366 -14.18 6.44 15.89
CA GLY A 366 -13.80 5.77 17.14
C GLY A 366 -14.36 4.34 17.27
N ASN A 367 -14.95 3.78 16.24
CA ASN A 367 -15.57 2.45 16.23
C ASN A 367 -14.62 1.40 15.62
N GLY A 368 -13.62 0.96 16.38
CA GLY A 368 -12.67 -0.07 15.96
C GLY A 368 -11.38 0.48 15.37
N LYS A 369 -10.66 -0.37 14.63
CA LYS A 369 -9.38 -0.07 13.98
C LYS A 369 -9.40 -0.56 12.55
N THR A 370 -8.62 0.06 11.69
CA THR A 370 -8.42 -0.40 10.32
C THR A 370 -7.50 -1.61 10.28
N PHE A 371 -7.80 -2.57 9.41
CA PHE A 371 -6.97 -3.78 9.23
C PHE A 371 -5.69 -3.50 8.42
N SER A 372 -5.67 -2.42 7.66
CA SER A 372 -4.53 -1.98 6.84
C SER A 372 -4.11 -0.53 7.15
N GLY A 373 -4.06 -0.17 8.44
CA GLY A 373 -3.47 1.09 8.89
C GLY A 373 -2.00 1.21 8.49
N PHE A 374 -1.42 2.41 8.58
CA PHE A 374 -0.04 2.61 8.12
C PHE A 374 1.01 1.87 8.95
N GLU A 375 0.67 1.42 10.15
CA GLU A 375 1.49 0.49 10.94
C GLU A 375 1.64 -0.89 10.29
N ILE A 376 0.75 -1.22 9.35
CA ILE A 376 0.76 -2.44 8.53
C ILE A 376 1.17 -2.10 7.09
N GLY A 377 0.46 -1.15 6.48
CA GLY A 377 0.67 -0.75 5.08
C GLY A 377 2.04 -0.15 4.83
N GLY A 378 2.62 0.57 5.83
CA GLY A 378 3.97 1.11 5.77
C GLY A 378 5.02 0.02 5.60
N PRO A 379 5.16 -0.93 6.55
CA PRO A 379 6.08 -2.05 6.43
C PRO A 379 5.89 -2.90 5.16
N LEU A 380 4.66 -3.17 4.75
CA LEU A 380 4.40 -3.89 3.50
C LEU A 380 4.89 -3.10 2.27
N THR A 381 4.68 -1.79 2.27
CA THR A 381 5.19 -0.90 1.20
C THR A 381 6.73 -0.80 1.26
N GLU A 382 7.33 -0.67 2.45
CA GLU A 382 8.79 -0.71 2.63
C GLU A 382 9.38 -1.98 2.02
N LEU A 383 8.79 -3.15 2.31
CA LEU A 383 9.24 -4.43 1.77
C LEU A 383 9.15 -4.48 0.24
N ALA A 384 8.06 -3.99 -0.34
CA ALA A 384 7.87 -3.94 -1.79
C ALA A 384 8.87 -2.98 -2.46
N GLN A 385 9.14 -1.83 -1.86
CA GLN A 385 10.11 -0.88 -2.41
C GLN A 385 11.56 -1.35 -2.22
N LEU A 386 11.87 -2.09 -1.15
CA LEU A 386 13.16 -2.76 -0.99
C LEU A 386 13.39 -3.83 -2.06
N ALA A 387 12.35 -4.59 -2.43
CA ALA A 387 12.41 -5.53 -3.53
C ALA A 387 12.72 -4.83 -4.87
N ASN A 388 12.09 -3.68 -5.12
CA ASN A 388 12.38 -2.85 -6.29
C ASN A 388 13.79 -2.26 -6.25
N LEU A 389 14.25 -1.78 -5.09
CA LEU A 389 15.59 -1.23 -4.89
C LEU A 389 16.67 -2.29 -5.14
N ALA A 390 16.46 -3.51 -4.65
CA ALA A 390 17.39 -4.61 -4.84
C ALA A 390 17.64 -4.95 -6.32
N THR A 391 16.74 -4.57 -7.23
CA THR A 391 16.95 -4.75 -8.68
C THR A 391 18.01 -3.81 -9.25
N LEU A 392 18.39 -2.75 -8.54
CA LEU A 392 19.32 -1.71 -9.01
C LEU A 392 20.76 -1.87 -8.48
N VAL A 393 21.00 -2.87 -7.65
CA VAL A 393 22.31 -3.12 -7.03
C VAL A 393 22.72 -4.57 -7.22
N GLU A 394 24.02 -4.82 -7.25
CA GLU A 394 24.59 -6.15 -7.28
C GLU A 394 24.61 -6.77 -5.88
N GLY A 395 24.29 -8.06 -5.79
CA GLY A 395 24.29 -8.83 -4.55
C GLY A 395 23.14 -8.50 -3.60
N PRO A 396 23.15 -9.12 -2.41
CA PRO A 396 22.09 -8.92 -1.44
C PRO A 396 22.25 -7.60 -0.68
N ILE A 397 21.12 -7.00 -0.32
CA ILE A 397 21.04 -5.89 0.64
C ILE A 397 20.64 -6.40 2.02
N GLU A 398 21.20 -5.84 3.06
CA GLU A 398 20.87 -6.10 4.46
C GLU A 398 20.24 -4.84 5.05
N TYR A 399 18.94 -4.90 5.29
CA TYR A 399 18.15 -3.76 5.78
C TYR A 399 17.73 -3.98 7.22
N ASP A 400 18.11 -3.06 8.11
CA ASP A 400 17.63 -3.02 9.48
C ASP A 400 16.27 -2.33 9.55
N THR A 401 15.24 -3.10 9.84
CA THR A 401 13.86 -2.60 9.89
C THR A 401 13.61 -1.64 11.05
N LEU A 402 14.40 -1.69 12.12
CA LEU A 402 14.25 -0.80 13.27
C LEU A 402 14.83 0.59 12.98
N SER A 403 16.06 0.67 12.46
CA SER A 403 16.70 1.94 12.11
C SER A 403 16.26 2.48 10.74
N GLY A 404 15.94 1.60 9.79
CA GLY A 404 15.65 1.96 8.40
C GLY A 404 16.90 2.15 7.55
N GLU A 405 18.01 1.53 7.94
CA GLU A 405 19.31 1.64 7.28
C GLU A 405 19.65 0.39 6.49
N ILE A 406 20.34 0.53 5.37
CA ILE A 406 21.02 -0.58 4.70
C ILE A 406 22.45 -0.65 5.24
N LEU A 407 22.83 -1.83 5.74
CA LEU A 407 24.05 -2.02 6.53
C LEU A 407 25.29 -2.35 5.70
N ASN A 408 25.10 -2.88 4.50
CA ASN A 408 26.18 -3.50 3.71
C ASN A 408 26.43 -2.86 2.35
N SER A 409 25.73 -1.78 1.98
CA SER A 409 25.87 -1.14 0.66
C SER A 409 25.54 0.36 0.69
N ASN A 410 26.55 1.21 0.53
CA ASN A 410 26.36 2.65 0.39
C ASN A 410 25.57 3.02 -0.88
N ALA A 411 25.76 2.28 -1.98
CA ALA A 411 25.03 2.49 -3.21
C ALA A 411 23.53 2.22 -3.03
N ALA A 412 23.18 1.14 -2.32
CA ALA A 412 21.79 0.84 -2.00
C ALA A 412 21.21 1.85 -1.00
N SER A 413 21.98 2.29 -0.01
CA SER A 413 21.55 3.31 0.97
C SER A 413 21.16 4.63 0.30
N ALA A 414 21.89 5.05 -0.73
CA ALA A 414 21.56 6.25 -1.50
C ALA A 414 20.22 6.15 -2.25
N LEU A 415 19.70 4.94 -2.47
CA LEU A 415 18.43 4.70 -3.16
C LEU A 415 17.21 4.62 -2.23
N LEU A 416 17.42 4.64 -0.91
CA LEU A 416 16.32 4.58 0.07
C LEU A 416 15.37 5.78 -0.04
N HIS A 417 15.90 6.92 -0.41
CA HIS A 417 15.15 8.16 -0.62
C HIS A 417 15.57 8.82 -1.92
N ARG A 418 14.86 9.86 -2.31
CA ARG A 418 15.23 10.71 -3.41
C ARG A 418 15.12 12.18 -3.00
N GLU A 419 15.90 13.02 -3.65
CA GLU A 419 15.73 14.45 -3.51
C GLU A 419 14.44 14.91 -4.18
N TYR A 420 13.76 15.83 -3.51
CA TYR A 420 12.59 16.49 -4.07
C TYR A 420 13.02 17.78 -4.77
N ARG A 421 12.34 18.12 -5.83
CA ARG A 421 12.56 19.43 -6.45
C ARG A 421 12.09 20.56 -5.52
N ALA A 422 12.62 21.76 -5.73
CA ALA A 422 12.36 22.93 -4.89
C ALA A 422 10.85 23.17 -4.69
N GLY A 423 10.48 23.51 -3.45
CA GLY A 423 9.09 23.76 -3.04
C GLY A 423 8.30 22.52 -2.62
N TRP A 424 8.94 21.34 -2.54
CA TRP A 424 8.33 20.10 -2.05
C TRP A 424 9.12 19.53 -0.88
N THR A 425 8.44 19.14 0.18
CA THR A 425 9.01 18.53 1.40
C THR A 425 8.04 17.51 1.99
N LEU A 426 8.56 16.56 2.79
CA LEU A 426 7.76 15.69 3.65
C LEU A 426 7.40 16.36 4.96
#